data_b048b3335c487f42ef6f00f9d85a8856
#
_entry.id   b048b3335c487f42ef6f00f9d85a8856
#
_cell.length_a   1.000
_cell.length_b   1.000
_cell.length_c   1.000
_cell.angle_alpha   90.00
_cell.angle_beta   90.00
_cell.angle_gamma   90.00
#
_symmetry.space_group_name_H-M   'P 1'
#
loop_
_entity.id
_entity.type
_entity.pdbx_description
1 polymer ?
#
loop_
_entity_poly.entity_id
_entity_poly.type
_entity_poly.pdbx_seq_one_letter_code
_entity_poly.pdbx_strand_id
1 'polypeptide(L)'
;MEGKYTCSGTVMLDAKFRGELNARDTLIIGEHGVVEARVQGVKIVVLGKVNGTIVASESIELKKGARVTGDVEAPVIVMEAGAHLDGRCRTTTEELAEPQLSVVVPIKA
;
A
#
# COMPACT_ATOMS: atom_id res chain seq x y z
N MET A 1 8.04 -13.90 9.07
CA MET A 1 8.27 -14.64 7.82
C MET A 1 9.25 -13.91 6.94
N GLU A 2 10.07 -14.65 6.27
CA GLU A 2 11.05 -14.10 5.35
C GLU A 2 11.01 -14.87 4.05
N GLY A 3 11.41 -14.19 2.97
CA GLY A 3 11.54 -14.84 1.71
C GLY A 3 10.73 -14.19 0.63
N LYS A 4 10.45 -14.95 -0.42
CA LYS A 4 9.74 -14.45 -1.57
C LYS A 4 8.47 -15.29 -1.73
N TYR A 5 7.34 -14.63 -1.68
CA TYR A 5 6.05 -15.30 -1.71
C TYR A 5 5.20 -14.78 -2.86
N THR A 6 4.46 -15.68 -3.47
CA THR A 6 3.48 -15.34 -4.49
C THR A 6 2.13 -15.87 -4.04
N CYS A 7 1.13 -15.00 -4.03
CA CYS A 7 -0.20 -15.36 -3.58
C CYS A 7 -1.20 -15.09 -4.69
N SER A 8 -2.28 -15.86 -4.71
CA SER A 8 -3.38 -15.59 -5.62
C SER A 8 -4.67 -15.55 -4.81
N GLY A 9 -5.66 -14.81 -5.33
CA GLY A 9 -6.87 -14.59 -4.60
C GLY A 9 -6.68 -13.50 -3.55
N THR A 10 -7.61 -13.39 -2.63
CA THR A 10 -7.55 -12.40 -1.57
C THR A 10 -6.77 -12.96 -0.41
N VAL A 11 -5.72 -12.26 -0.02
CA VAL A 11 -4.84 -12.70 1.06
C VAL A 11 -4.77 -11.61 2.11
N MET A 12 -4.89 -12.00 3.37
CA MET A 12 -4.75 -11.09 4.48
C MET A 12 -3.48 -11.46 5.26
N LEU A 13 -2.62 -10.47 5.43
CA LEU A 13 -1.37 -10.67 6.15
C LEU A 13 -1.43 -9.87 7.45
N ASP A 14 -1.44 -10.56 8.57
CA ASP A 14 -1.55 -9.89 9.87
C ASP A 14 -0.41 -10.31 10.76
N ALA A 15 0.80 -10.33 10.21
CA ALA A 15 1.99 -10.77 10.90
C ALA A 15 3.18 -10.00 10.36
N LYS A 16 4.34 -10.28 10.92
CA LYS A 16 5.57 -9.64 10.46
C LYS A 16 6.11 -10.37 9.25
N PHE A 17 6.43 -9.64 8.22
CA PHE A 17 6.93 -10.21 6.97
C PHE A 17 8.12 -9.41 6.47
N ARG A 18 9.12 -10.11 5.95
CA ARG A 18 10.30 -9.50 5.35
C ARG A 18 10.62 -10.22 4.05
N GLY A 19 11.07 -9.45 3.06
CA GLY A 19 11.46 -10.04 1.78
C GLY A 19 10.66 -9.46 0.63
N GLU A 20 10.06 -10.32 -0.18
CA GLU A 20 9.26 -9.89 -1.32
C GLU A 20 7.91 -10.59 -1.30
N LEU A 21 6.90 -9.85 -1.61
CA LEU A 21 5.54 -10.38 -1.65
C LEU A 21 4.90 -9.98 -2.96
N ASN A 22 4.40 -10.97 -3.69
CA ASN A 22 3.74 -10.72 -4.96
C ASN A 22 2.32 -11.30 -4.86
N ALA A 23 1.34 -10.42 -4.87
CA ALA A 23 -0.06 -10.82 -4.80
C ALA A 23 -0.68 -10.65 -6.17
N ARG A 24 -1.29 -11.71 -6.68
CA ARG A 24 -1.86 -11.66 -8.02
C ARG A 24 -3.25 -11.07 -8.04
N ASP A 25 -3.80 -10.76 -6.90
CA ASP A 25 -5.15 -10.23 -6.80
C ASP A 25 -5.16 -9.20 -5.69
N THR A 26 -5.81 -9.43 -4.58
CA THR A 26 -5.97 -8.47 -3.50
C THR A 26 -5.12 -8.87 -2.31
N LEU A 27 -4.34 -7.92 -1.80
CA LEU A 27 -3.56 -8.12 -0.59
C LEU A 27 -4.03 -7.14 0.47
N ILE A 28 -4.35 -7.66 1.64
CA ILE A 28 -4.76 -6.84 2.78
C ILE A 28 -3.72 -7.01 3.87
N ILE A 29 -3.14 -5.91 4.32
CA ILE A 29 -2.20 -5.93 5.43
C ILE A 29 -2.97 -5.50 6.66
N GLY A 30 -3.17 -6.41 7.59
CA GLY A 30 -4.00 -6.18 8.76
C GLY A 30 -3.37 -5.21 9.74
N GLU A 31 -4.14 -4.84 10.76
CA GLU A 31 -3.71 -3.82 11.71
C GLU A 31 -2.44 -4.20 12.45
N HIS A 32 -2.23 -5.47 12.66
CA HIS A 32 -1.05 -5.95 13.38
C HIS A 32 0.06 -6.36 12.43
N GLY A 33 -0.15 -6.22 11.13
CA GLY A 33 0.84 -6.59 10.16
C GLY A 33 1.97 -5.59 10.12
N VAL A 34 3.19 -6.09 9.99
CA VAL A 34 4.37 -5.27 9.78
C VAL A 34 5.11 -5.88 8.61
N VAL A 35 5.23 -5.11 7.54
CA VAL A 35 5.85 -5.60 6.32
C VAL A 35 7.07 -4.76 6.02
N GLU A 36 8.22 -5.42 5.93
CA GLU A 36 9.47 -4.76 5.51
C GLU A 36 9.89 -5.42 4.22
N ALA A 37 9.29 -5.02 3.12
CA ALA A 37 9.44 -5.79 1.91
C ALA A 37 9.09 -4.98 0.68
N ARG A 38 9.35 -5.61 -0.46
CA ARG A 38 8.84 -5.12 -1.73
C ARG A 38 7.53 -5.83 -1.99
N VAL A 39 6.46 -5.08 -2.12
CA VAL A 39 5.11 -5.63 -2.26
C VAL A 39 4.59 -5.26 -3.64
N GLN A 40 4.12 -6.25 -4.36
CA GLN A 40 3.49 -6.03 -5.66
C GLN A 40 2.14 -6.72 -5.66
N GLY A 41 1.17 -6.06 -6.26
CA GLY A 41 -0.16 -6.65 -6.34
C GLY A 41 -1.04 -5.87 -7.27
N VAL A 42 -2.26 -6.34 -7.42
CA VAL A 42 -3.26 -5.63 -8.22
C VAL A 42 -3.95 -4.60 -7.34
N LYS A 43 -4.47 -5.04 -6.21
CA LYS A 43 -5.13 -4.17 -5.28
C LYS A 43 -4.54 -4.41 -3.88
N ILE A 44 -4.08 -3.35 -3.25
CA ILE A 44 -3.43 -3.47 -1.95
C ILE A 44 -4.14 -2.58 -0.95
N VAL A 45 -4.53 -3.16 0.18
CA VAL A 45 -5.18 -2.44 1.26
C VAL A 45 -4.29 -2.54 2.48
N VAL A 46 -3.96 -1.40 3.08
CA VAL A 46 -3.04 -1.37 4.20
C VAL A 46 -3.77 -0.84 5.43
N LEU A 47 -3.77 -1.64 6.50
CA LEU A 47 -4.28 -1.21 7.79
C LEU A 47 -3.17 -1.16 8.84
N GLY A 48 -2.02 -1.76 8.54
CA GLY A 48 -0.90 -1.84 9.46
C GLY A 48 0.28 -1.03 9.00
N LYS A 49 1.47 -1.56 9.18
CA LYS A 49 2.70 -0.86 8.83
C LYS A 49 3.40 -1.51 7.67
N VAL A 50 3.87 -0.70 6.75
CA VAL A 50 4.65 -1.18 5.62
C VAL A 50 5.87 -0.29 5.46
N ASN A 51 7.02 -0.93 5.33
CA ASN A 51 8.27 -0.22 5.11
C ASN A 51 8.91 -0.82 3.86
N GLY A 52 9.09 -0.01 2.83
CA GLY A 52 9.70 -0.48 1.60
C GLY A 52 8.95 0.05 0.39
N THR A 53 8.78 -0.79 -0.61
CA THR A 53 8.17 -0.39 -1.86
C THR A 53 6.85 -1.13 -2.06
N ILE A 54 5.81 -0.39 -2.41
CA ILE A 54 4.51 -0.98 -2.74
C ILE A 54 4.16 -0.57 -4.15
N VAL A 55 3.89 -1.56 -4.99
CA VAL A 55 3.48 -1.32 -6.36
C VAL A 55 2.17 -2.06 -6.61
N ALA A 56 1.16 -1.35 -7.04
CA ALA A 56 -0.11 -1.96 -7.37
C ALA A 56 -0.47 -1.59 -8.80
N SER A 57 -1.05 -2.54 -9.53
CA SER A 57 -1.43 -2.28 -10.90
C SER A 57 -2.81 -1.63 -10.99
N GLU A 58 -3.59 -1.68 -9.93
CA GLU A 58 -4.91 -1.09 -9.93
C GLU A 58 -5.05 -0.01 -8.87
N SER A 59 -4.92 -0.34 -7.60
CA SER A 59 -5.10 0.67 -6.56
C SER A 59 -4.42 0.27 -5.26
N ILE A 60 -4.12 1.30 -4.46
CA ILE A 60 -3.61 1.13 -3.11
C ILE A 60 -4.53 1.94 -2.21
N GLU A 61 -5.00 1.31 -1.13
CA GLU A 61 -5.83 1.99 -0.14
C GLU A 61 -5.12 1.97 1.21
N LEU A 62 -4.94 3.15 1.79
CA LEU A 62 -4.36 3.27 3.11
C LEU A 62 -5.49 3.62 4.07
N LYS A 63 -5.82 2.69 4.93
CA LYS A 63 -6.92 2.85 5.86
C LYS A 63 -6.47 3.57 7.11
N LYS A 64 -7.43 3.94 7.94
CA LYS A 64 -7.13 4.63 9.19
C LYS A 64 -6.14 3.82 10.01
N GLY A 65 -5.10 4.46 10.47
CA GLY A 65 -4.08 3.82 11.27
C GLY A 65 -2.94 3.23 10.47
N ALA A 66 -3.06 3.19 9.15
CA ALA A 66 -2.00 2.64 8.32
C ALA A 66 -0.79 3.56 8.34
N ARG A 67 0.38 2.95 8.29
CA ARG A 67 1.64 3.69 8.19
C ARG A 67 2.47 3.07 7.11
N VAL A 68 2.84 3.87 6.13
CA VAL A 68 3.67 3.41 5.04
C VAL A 68 4.90 4.30 4.97
N THR A 69 6.06 3.67 4.99
CA THR A 69 7.33 4.37 4.84
C THR A 69 8.02 3.83 3.61
N GLY A 70 8.36 4.70 2.66
CA GLY A 70 9.04 4.30 1.44
C GLY A 70 8.28 4.76 0.22
N ASP A 71 8.32 3.95 -0.84
CA ASP A 71 7.76 4.33 -2.12
C ASP A 71 6.46 3.59 -2.39
N VAL A 72 5.48 4.31 -2.92
CA VAL A 72 4.19 3.75 -3.28
C VAL A 72 3.89 4.13 -4.73
N GLU A 73 3.47 3.17 -5.51
CA GLU A 73 3.17 3.42 -6.92
C GLU A 73 1.91 2.68 -7.32
N ALA A 74 0.94 3.39 -7.85
CA ALA A 74 -0.30 2.80 -8.34
C ALA A 74 -1.06 3.82 -9.18
N PRO A 75 -1.94 3.37 -10.09
CA PRO A 75 -2.79 4.31 -10.82
C PRO A 75 -3.73 5.09 -9.91
N VAL A 76 -4.19 4.45 -8.84
CA VAL A 76 -5.10 5.08 -7.90
C VAL A 76 -4.59 4.83 -6.50
N ILE A 77 -4.46 5.90 -5.71
CA ILE A 77 -4.05 5.79 -4.32
C ILE A 77 -5.06 6.52 -3.48
N VAL A 78 -5.64 5.82 -2.51
CA VAL A 78 -6.66 6.37 -1.63
C VAL A 78 -6.12 6.36 -0.21
N MET A 79 -6.19 7.50 0.47
CA MET A 79 -5.79 7.61 1.86
C MET A 79 -6.96 8.06 2.70
N GLU A 80 -7.25 7.31 3.74
CA GLU A 80 -8.27 7.72 4.70
C GLU A 80 -7.67 8.65 5.75
N ALA A 81 -8.51 9.42 6.39
CA ALA A 81 -8.06 10.24 7.50
C ALA A 81 -7.47 9.33 8.58
N GLY A 82 -6.31 9.70 9.07
CA GLY A 82 -5.61 8.88 10.05
C GLY A 82 -4.54 7.97 9.46
N ALA A 83 -4.46 7.89 8.15
CA ALA A 83 -3.39 7.14 7.50
C ALA A 83 -2.17 8.04 7.35
N HIS A 84 -1.00 7.41 7.35
CA HIS A 84 0.27 8.14 7.22
C HIS A 84 1.09 7.54 6.10
N LEU A 85 1.63 8.40 5.27
CA LEU A 85 2.55 8.01 4.22
C LEU A 85 3.78 8.88 4.32
N ASP A 86 4.92 8.25 4.51
CA ASP A 86 6.18 8.97 4.61
C ASP A 86 7.11 8.44 3.52
N GLY A 87 7.30 9.23 2.49
CA GLY A 87 8.12 8.81 1.36
C GLY A 87 7.54 9.32 0.07
N ARG A 88 7.67 8.54 -0.97
CA ARG A 88 7.24 8.94 -2.29
C ARG A 88 5.96 8.26 -2.69
N CYS A 89 5.08 9.03 -3.30
CA CYS A 89 3.83 8.53 -3.82
C CYS A 89 3.80 8.84 -5.30
N ARG A 90 3.66 7.82 -6.12
CA ARG A 90 3.66 7.99 -7.58
C ARG A 90 2.42 7.37 -8.17
N THR A 91 1.68 8.16 -8.93
CA THR A 91 0.52 7.64 -9.63
C THR A 91 0.81 7.69 -11.12
N THR A 92 0.28 6.71 -11.84
CA THR A 92 0.50 6.64 -13.28
C THR A 92 -0.66 7.23 -14.05
N THR A 93 -1.75 7.58 -13.39
CA THR A 93 -2.92 8.14 -14.04
C THR A 93 -3.00 9.62 -13.74
N GLU A 94 -2.66 10.44 -14.71
CA GLU A 94 -2.59 11.86 -14.46
C GLU A 94 -3.94 12.52 -14.31
N GLU A 95 -4.93 12.03 -14.99
CA GLU A 95 -6.23 12.66 -14.88
C GLU A 95 -6.81 12.52 -13.48
N LEU A 96 -6.32 11.62 -12.67
CA LEU A 96 -6.79 11.53 -11.31
C LEU A 96 -6.10 12.48 -10.39
N ALA A 97 -5.08 13.12 -10.86
CA ALA A 97 -4.35 14.03 -9.97
C ALA A 97 -5.18 15.21 -9.60
N GLU A 98 -6.21 15.46 -10.32
CA GLU A 98 -7.00 16.53 -9.89
C GLU A 98 -7.84 16.08 -8.80
N PRO A 99 -8.19 15.74 -8.52
CA PRO A 99 -8.98 15.64 -7.40
C PRO A 99 -8.40 15.23 -6.15
N GLN A 100 -8.30 15.07 -6.53
CA GLN A 100 -8.00 14.71 -5.69
C GLN A 100 -7.51 14.66 -5.01
N LEU A 101 -7.45 14.72 -5.21
CA LEU A 101 -6.84 14.61 -4.50
C LEU A 101 -6.60 14.81 -3.84
N SER A 102 -6.79 14.80 -3.95
CA SER A 102 -6.35 14.82 -3.26
C SER A 102 -6.18 14.82 -2.54
N VAL A 103 -6.37 14.73 -2.67
CA VAL A 103 -6.06 14.45 -1.93
C VAL A 103 -5.50 14.50 -1.34
N VAL A 104 -5.23 14.50 -1.64
CA VAL A 104 -4.56 14.36 -1.08
C VAL A 104 -4.23 14.89 -0.31
N VAL A 105 -4.08 15.05 -0.19
CA VAL A 105 -3.64 15.28 0.56
C VAL A 105 -3.33 15.67 1.34
N PRO A 106 -3.26 15.76 1.41
CA PRO A 106 -2.84 15.99 2.19
C PRO A 106 -2.53 16.12 2.96
N ILE A 107 -2.29 16.00 2.83
CA ILE A 107 -1.91 15.90 3.53
C ILE A 107 -1.39 16.35 4.26
N LYS A 108 -1.12 16.58 4.26
CA LYS A 108 -0.54 16.80 4.96
C LYS A 108 -0.42 17.06 5.70
N ALA A 109 -0.42 17.12 5.87
CA ALA A 109 -0.11 17.32 6.49
C ALA A 109 0.26 17.35 7.04
#